data_5f1290c4c2ea86e6da31b1d1f504d11c
#
_entry.id   5f1290c4c2ea86e6da31b1d1f504d11c
#
_cell.length_a   1.000
_cell.length_b   1.000
_cell.length_c   1.000
_cell.angle_alpha   90.00
_cell.angle_beta   90.00
_cell.angle_gamma   90.00
#
_symmetry.space_group_name_H-M   'P 1'
#
loop_
_entity.id
_entity.type
_entity.pdbx_description
1 polymer ?
#
loop_
_entity_poly.entity_id
_entity_poly.type
_entity_poly.pdbx_seq_one_letter_code
_entity_poly.pdbx_strand_id
1 'polypeptide(L)'
;YATMTSRRLLLLLDWDGTITQHDTLNLIAPALNEVKSDSPDFSVYQDEYMRDYTEFKTMFGQITNREQMYDYLRSIRMVEERSLNRINCLFEGTNDAQRRSRIGKICYRKGWAAMQYWMAQRVASHTLAAYIVSVNWSRTFISDALKACAEQNGVEQVISYVYANELATKPGSDECTGLIQGPGQRERILTGPDKVKMCEAIAS
;
A
#
# COMPACT_ATOMS: atom_id res chain seq x y z
N TYR A 1 -21.11 -12.65 38.57
CA TYR A 1 -20.30 -13.21 37.45
C TYR A 1 -19.68 -12.03 36.74
N ALA A 2 -18.37 -11.83 36.91
CA ALA A 2 -17.63 -10.84 36.14
C ALA A 2 -17.57 -11.31 34.68
N THR A 3 -18.21 -10.59 33.78
CA THR A 3 -18.04 -10.78 32.36
C THR A 3 -16.56 -10.47 32.02
N MET A 4 -15.78 -11.54 31.78
CA MET A 4 -14.44 -11.39 31.22
C MET A 4 -14.63 -10.72 29.84
N THR A 5 -14.35 -9.42 29.76
CA THR A 5 -14.23 -8.73 28.48
C THR A 5 -13.07 -9.36 27.73
N SER A 6 -13.39 -10.22 26.77
CA SER A 6 -12.40 -10.82 25.88
C SER A 6 -11.64 -9.68 25.21
N ARG A 7 -10.34 -9.56 25.50
CA ARG A 7 -9.47 -8.56 24.84
C ARG A 7 -9.37 -8.92 23.35
N ARG A 8 -9.90 -8.06 22.51
CA ARG A 8 -9.79 -8.20 21.07
C ARG A 8 -8.37 -7.85 20.64
N LEU A 9 -7.72 -8.75 19.92
CA LEU A 9 -6.40 -8.50 19.33
C LEU A 9 -6.56 -7.56 18.12
N LEU A 10 -5.75 -6.52 18.07
CA LEU A 10 -5.60 -5.64 16.92
C LEU A 10 -4.32 -6.02 16.14
N LEU A 11 -4.46 -6.40 14.89
CA LEU A 11 -3.36 -6.75 14.02
C LEU A 11 -3.24 -5.72 12.89
N LEU A 12 -2.10 -5.01 12.85
CA LEU A 12 -1.77 -4.04 11.82
C LEU A 12 -0.64 -4.61 10.96
N LEU A 13 -0.87 -4.75 9.67
CA LEU A 13 0.05 -5.38 8.72
C LEU A 13 0.47 -4.38 7.66
N ASP A 14 1.71 -4.47 7.23
CA ASP A 14 2.16 -3.87 5.98
C ASP A 14 1.85 -4.79 4.80
N TRP A 15 1.87 -4.24 3.57
CA TRP A 15 1.60 -4.97 2.35
C TRP A 15 2.88 -5.41 1.64
N ASP A 16 3.58 -4.47 1.00
CA ASP A 16 4.75 -4.73 0.19
C ASP A 16 5.93 -5.25 1.03
N GLY A 17 6.51 -6.37 0.60
CA GLY A 17 7.61 -7.02 1.32
C GLY A 17 7.21 -7.68 2.66
N THR A 18 5.96 -7.55 3.12
CA THR A 18 5.41 -8.17 4.35
C THR A 18 4.44 -9.30 4.02
N ILE A 19 3.33 -9.02 3.37
CA ILE A 19 2.38 -10.02 2.86
C ILE A 19 2.85 -10.52 1.49
N THR A 20 3.29 -9.63 0.63
CA THR A 20 3.90 -9.96 -0.65
C THR A 20 5.41 -10.18 -0.51
N GLN A 21 6.00 -10.96 -1.43
CA GLN A 21 7.45 -11.17 -1.43
C GLN A 21 8.21 -9.94 -1.92
N HIS A 22 7.62 -9.20 -2.85
CA HIS A 22 8.20 -8.05 -3.54
C HIS A 22 7.26 -6.87 -3.49
N ASP A 23 7.79 -5.69 -3.81
CA ASP A 23 7.01 -4.49 -4.07
C ASP A 23 6.05 -4.72 -5.24
N THR A 24 4.82 -4.25 -5.12
CA THR A 24 3.75 -4.43 -6.10
C THR A 24 3.48 -3.19 -6.96
N LEU A 25 4.23 -2.10 -6.80
CA LEU A 25 4.04 -0.88 -7.59
C LEU A 25 4.17 -1.12 -9.09
N ASN A 26 5.07 -2.03 -9.51
CA ASN A 26 5.20 -2.45 -10.91
C ASN A 26 3.94 -3.12 -11.48
N LEU A 27 3.11 -3.71 -10.63
CA LEU A 27 1.85 -4.32 -11.03
C LEU A 27 0.71 -3.30 -11.08
N ILE A 28 0.85 -2.21 -10.35
CA ILE A 28 -0.12 -1.10 -10.34
C ILE A 28 0.17 -0.15 -11.51
N ALA A 29 1.45 0.11 -11.79
CA ALA A 29 1.87 0.96 -12.89
C ALA A 29 1.29 0.46 -14.22
N PRO A 30 0.77 1.35 -15.08
CA PRO A 30 0.21 0.95 -16.37
C PRO A 30 1.30 0.40 -17.29
N ALA A 31 0.90 -0.52 -18.16
CA ALA A 31 1.75 -0.97 -19.25
C ALA A 31 1.82 0.11 -20.36
N LEU A 32 2.86 0.08 -21.19
CA LEU A 32 3.06 1.07 -22.25
C LEU A 32 1.87 1.23 -23.19
N ASN A 33 1.14 0.15 -23.47
CA ASN A 33 -0.06 0.18 -24.31
C ASN A 33 -1.32 0.69 -23.59
N GLU A 34 -1.24 0.99 -22.31
CA GLU A 34 -2.33 1.51 -21.49
C GLU A 34 -2.20 3.02 -21.23
N VAL A 35 -1.07 3.60 -21.58
CA VAL A 35 -0.76 5.03 -21.38
C VAL A 35 -0.79 5.79 -22.70
N LYS A 36 -0.77 7.13 -22.63
CA LYS A 36 -0.62 7.98 -23.81
C LYS A 36 0.68 7.66 -24.55
N SER A 37 0.67 7.76 -25.88
CA SER A 37 1.77 7.36 -26.77
C SER A 37 3.14 7.96 -26.41
N ASP A 38 3.14 9.14 -25.79
CA ASP A 38 4.35 9.90 -25.48
C ASP A 38 4.80 9.71 -24.02
N SER A 39 4.12 8.83 -23.24
CA SER A 39 4.50 8.57 -21.86
C SER A 39 5.72 7.66 -21.82
N PRO A 40 6.75 8.00 -21.00
CA PRO A 40 7.87 7.09 -20.76
C PRO A 40 7.41 5.77 -20.14
N ASP A 41 8.22 4.72 -20.32
CA ASP A 41 8.06 3.47 -19.56
C ASP A 41 8.20 3.71 -18.06
N PHE A 42 7.50 2.93 -17.25
CA PHE A 42 7.53 3.08 -15.79
C PHE A 42 8.94 2.95 -15.21
N SER A 43 9.83 2.17 -15.83
CA SER A 43 11.24 2.03 -15.42
C SER A 43 11.98 3.37 -15.38
N VAL A 44 11.66 4.32 -16.25
CA VAL A 44 12.25 5.65 -16.24
C VAL A 44 11.95 6.38 -14.92
N TYR A 45 10.72 6.29 -14.44
CA TYR A 45 10.30 6.89 -13.16
C TYR A 45 10.95 6.19 -11.96
N GLN A 46 11.16 4.87 -12.05
CA GLN A 46 11.90 4.11 -11.04
C GLN A 46 13.38 4.54 -10.96
N ASP A 47 14.03 4.70 -12.11
CA ASP A 47 15.42 5.15 -12.16
C ASP A 47 15.56 6.57 -11.60
N GLU A 48 14.62 7.46 -11.90
CA GLU A 48 14.57 8.81 -11.34
C GLU A 48 14.36 8.80 -9.82
N TYR A 49 13.45 7.94 -9.32
CA TYR A 49 13.26 7.77 -7.89
C TYR A 49 14.54 7.27 -7.22
N MET A 50 15.19 6.25 -7.78
CA MET A 50 16.44 5.69 -7.23
C MET A 50 17.58 6.71 -7.22
N ARG A 51 17.65 7.58 -8.22
CA ARG A 51 18.62 8.69 -8.25
C ARG A 51 18.35 9.66 -7.11
N ASP A 52 17.11 10.14 -6.96
CA ASP A 52 16.74 11.09 -5.90
C ASP A 52 16.93 10.47 -4.49
N TYR A 53 16.58 9.21 -4.33
CA TYR A 53 16.78 8.47 -3.08
C TYR A 53 18.26 8.34 -2.72
N THR A 54 19.11 8.01 -3.70
CA THR A 54 20.55 7.86 -3.50
C THR A 54 21.21 9.22 -3.17
N GLU A 55 20.82 10.28 -3.87
CA GLU A 55 21.26 11.63 -3.59
C GLU A 55 20.85 12.07 -2.17
N PHE A 56 19.59 11.89 -1.81
CA PHE A 56 19.08 12.17 -0.46
C PHE A 56 19.84 11.41 0.60
N LYS A 57 20.05 10.10 0.41
CA LYS A 57 20.78 9.24 1.35
C LYS A 57 22.23 9.70 1.52
N THR A 58 22.89 10.11 0.44
CA THR A 58 24.26 10.62 0.46
C THR A 58 24.35 11.95 1.22
N MET A 59 23.40 12.86 0.96
CA MET A 59 23.33 14.17 1.64
C MET A 59 22.99 14.04 3.12
N PHE A 60 22.08 13.13 3.49
CA PHE A 60 21.70 12.92 4.88
C PHE A 60 22.86 12.32 5.70
N GLY A 61 23.66 11.46 5.09
CA GLY A 61 24.81 10.83 5.71
C GLY A 61 24.49 9.63 6.60
N GLN A 62 25.43 9.29 7.49
CA GLN A 62 25.30 8.11 8.33
C GLN A 62 24.35 8.34 9.50
N ILE A 63 23.41 7.40 9.69
CA ILE A 63 22.49 7.37 10.83
C ILE A 63 23.14 6.57 11.95
N THR A 64 23.37 7.21 13.09
CA THR A 64 24.08 6.60 14.24
C THR A 64 23.20 6.48 15.49
N ASN A 65 22.06 7.16 15.52
CA ASN A 65 21.16 7.14 16.66
C ASN A 65 19.67 7.23 16.22
N ARG A 66 18.79 7.08 17.21
CA ARG A 66 17.34 7.03 17.00
C ARG A 66 16.76 8.36 16.51
N GLU A 67 17.28 9.47 17.00
CA GLU A 67 16.82 10.81 16.62
C GLU A 67 17.10 11.07 15.14
N GLN A 68 18.33 10.79 14.69
CA GLN A 68 18.70 10.88 13.28
C GLN A 68 17.86 9.94 12.40
N MET A 69 17.49 8.75 12.90
CA MET A 69 16.57 7.86 12.19
C MET A 69 15.19 8.50 12.01
N TYR A 70 14.65 9.14 13.05
CA TYR A 70 13.38 9.86 12.93
C TYR A 70 13.46 11.03 11.96
N ASP A 71 14.54 11.79 11.99
CA ASP A 71 14.75 12.91 11.07
C ASP A 71 14.89 12.41 9.62
N TYR A 72 15.61 11.32 9.40
CA TYR A 72 15.70 10.65 8.11
C TYR A 72 14.32 10.26 7.60
N LEU A 73 13.54 9.56 8.41
CA LEU A 73 12.21 9.09 8.04
C LEU A 73 11.19 10.23 7.78
N ARG A 74 11.37 11.39 8.41
CA ARG A 74 10.57 12.58 8.09
C ARG A 74 11.05 13.23 6.80
N SER A 75 12.36 13.39 6.64
CA SER A 75 12.94 14.15 5.54
C SER A 75 12.82 13.43 4.20
N ILE A 76 12.80 12.09 4.19
CA ILE A 76 12.59 11.29 2.96
C ILE A 76 11.26 11.58 2.29
N ARG A 77 10.28 12.14 3.02
CA ARG A 77 8.98 12.55 2.47
C ARG A 77 9.11 13.41 1.23
N MET A 78 10.12 14.29 1.15
CA MET A 78 10.34 15.13 -0.02
C MET A 78 10.71 14.32 -1.28
N VAL A 79 11.39 13.18 -1.11
CA VAL A 79 11.72 12.26 -2.23
C VAL A 79 10.45 11.57 -2.71
N GLU A 80 9.64 11.07 -1.77
CA GLU A 80 8.36 10.42 -2.06
C GLU A 80 7.40 11.38 -2.78
N GLU A 81 7.25 12.61 -2.30
CA GLU A 81 6.37 13.61 -2.92
C GLU A 81 6.85 14.00 -4.32
N ARG A 82 8.17 14.12 -4.52
CA ARG A 82 8.74 14.39 -5.85
C ARG A 82 8.44 13.25 -6.81
N SER A 83 8.62 12.00 -6.37
CA SER A 83 8.29 10.81 -7.16
C SER A 83 6.81 10.79 -7.55
N LEU A 84 5.90 11.01 -6.62
CA LEU A 84 4.47 11.05 -6.89
C LEU A 84 4.10 12.15 -7.89
N ASN A 85 4.70 13.33 -7.77
CA ASN A 85 4.42 14.43 -8.69
C ASN A 85 4.84 14.11 -10.14
N ARG A 86 5.89 13.31 -10.34
CA ARG A 86 6.31 12.85 -11.67
C ARG A 86 5.32 11.86 -12.28
N ILE A 87 4.81 10.94 -11.49
CA ILE A 87 3.96 9.85 -11.98
C ILE A 87 2.48 10.22 -12.09
N ASN A 88 2.05 11.37 -11.58
CA ASN A 88 0.64 11.76 -11.58
C ASN A 88 -0.02 11.60 -12.97
N CYS A 89 0.63 12.07 -14.04
CA CYS A 89 0.09 11.97 -15.39
C CYS A 89 0.12 10.54 -15.96
N LEU A 90 0.95 9.64 -15.40
CA LEU A 90 1.11 8.27 -15.90
C LEU A 90 -0.18 7.46 -15.77
N PHE A 91 -0.94 7.70 -14.72
CA PHE A 91 -2.18 6.97 -14.43
C PHE A 91 -3.43 7.59 -15.09
N GLU A 92 -3.32 8.75 -15.71
CA GLU A 92 -4.45 9.42 -16.35
C GLU A 92 -5.06 8.57 -17.47
N GLY A 93 -6.35 8.32 -17.39
CA GLY A 93 -7.08 7.50 -18.36
C GLY A 93 -7.04 5.99 -18.12
N THR A 94 -6.25 5.52 -17.16
CA THR A 94 -6.23 4.09 -16.77
C THR A 94 -7.41 3.76 -15.86
N ASN A 95 -7.67 2.47 -15.64
CA ASN A 95 -8.78 2.02 -14.80
C ASN A 95 -8.42 0.81 -13.92
N ASP A 96 -9.30 0.46 -13.00
CA ASP A 96 -9.11 -0.66 -12.07
C ASP A 96 -9.09 -2.03 -12.76
N ALA A 97 -9.82 -2.21 -13.87
CA ALA A 97 -9.84 -3.49 -14.60
C ALA A 97 -8.45 -3.85 -15.14
N GLN A 98 -7.71 -2.85 -15.66
CA GLN A 98 -6.33 -3.02 -16.11
C GLN A 98 -5.41 -3.48 -14.97
N ARG A 99 -5.49 -2.84 -13.80
CA ARG A 99 -4.70 -3.21 -12.62
C ARG A 99 -5.10 -4.58 -12.08
N ARG A 100 -6.40 -4.86 -12.01
CA ARG A 100 -6.96 -6.14 -11.56
C ARG A 100 -6.46 -7.31 -12.39
N SER A 101 -6.26 -7.15 -13.69
CA SER A 101 -5.73 -8.19 -14.59
C SER A 101 -4.33 -8.69 -14.19
N ARG A 102 -3.58 -7.91 -13.40
CA ARG A 102 -2.22 -8.22 -12.95
C ARG A 102 -2.13 -8.84 -11.56
N ILE A 103 -3.24 -8.94 -10.83
CA ILE A 103 -3.28 -9.51 -9.47
C ILE A 103 -2.70 -10.93 -9.43
N GLY A 104 -2.97 -11.76 -10.45
CA GLY A 104 -2.43 -13.11 -10.54
C GLY A 104 -0.89 -13.21 -10.61
N LYS A 105 -0.19 -12.09 -10.79
CA LYS A 105 1.28 -12.04 -10.79
C LYS A 105 1.86 -11.76 -9.39
N ILE A 106 1.04 -11.55 -8.38
CA ILE A 106 1.50 -11.29 -7.01
C ILE A 106 2.06 -12.57 -6.41
N CYS A 107 3.30 -12.51 -5.95
CA CYS A 107 3.92 -13.57 -5.17
C CYS A 107 3.72 -13.29 -3.68
N TYR A 108 2.90 -14.11 -3.02
CA TYR A 108 2.68 -14.00 -1.57
C TYR A 108 3.82 -14.66 -0.79
N ARG A 109 4.10 -14.16 0.41
CA ARG A 109 5.06 -14.79 1.31
C ARG A 109 4.64 -16.20 1.70
N LYS A 110 5.63 -17.07 1.82
CA LYS A 110 5.43 -18.44 2.34
C LYS A 110 4.79 -18.36 3.72
N GLY A 111 3.69 -19.08 3.91
CA GLY A 111 2.94 -19.07 5.16
C GLY A 111 1.77 -18.08 5.21
N TRP A 112 1.60 -17.20 4.19
CA TRP A 112 0.48 -16.27 4.17
C TRP A 112 -0.88 -16.98 4.20
N ALA A 113 -1.06 -18.06 3.43
CA ALA A 113 -2.28 -18.85 3.45
C ALA A 113 -2.59 -19.43 4.86
N ALA A 114 -1.57 -19.94 5.56
CA ALA A 114 -1.75 -20.40 6.94
C ALA A 114 -2.11 -19.28 7.90
N MET A 115 -1.54 -18.08 7.69
CA MET A 115 -1.87 -16.88 8.47
C MET A 115 -3.32 -16.43 8.21
N GLN A 116 -3.79 -16.45 6.96
CA GLN A 116 -5.19 -16.16 6.63
C GLN A 116 -6.14 -17.12 7.35
N TYR A 117 -5.83 -18.43 7.37
CA TYR A 117 -6.62 -19.45 8.07
C TYR A 117 -6.69 -19.19 9.58
N TRP A 118 -5.54 -18.88 10.18
CA TRP A 118 -5.44 -18.53 11.60
C TRP A 118 -6.24 -17.26 11.93
N MET A 119 -6.18 -16.24 11.08
CA MET A 119 -6.95 -15.00 11.24
C MET A 119 -8.45 -15.26 11.09
N ALA A 120 -8.87 -16.06 10.10
CA ALA A 120 -10.28 -16.35 9.84
C ALA A 120 -10.99 -16.92 11.08
N GLN A 121 -10.37 -17.87 11.74
CA GLN A 121 -10.91 -18.46 12.97
C GLN A 121 -11.11 -17.43 14.10
N ARG A 122 -10.20 -16.45 14.21
CA ARG A 122 -10.23 -15.41 15.24
C ARG A 122 -11.16 -14.25 14.91
N VAL A 123 -11.28 -13.91 13.65
CA VAL A 123 -12.27 -12.92 13.17
C VAL A 123 -13.67 -13.47 13.38
N ALA A 124 -13.92 -14.74 13.02
CA ALA A 124 -15.21 -15.42 13.24
C ALA A 124 -15.61 -15.48 14.74
N SER A 125 -14.64 -15.61 15.63
CA SER A 125 -14.87 -15.58 17.10
C SER A 125 -14.85 -14.17 17.71
N HIS A 126 -14.77 -13.12 16.89
CA HIS A 126 -14.68 -11.71 17.31
C HIS A 126 -13.47 -11.38 18.22
N THR A 127 -12.43 -12.20 18.23
CA THR A 127 -11.24 -12.01 19.06
C THR A 127 -10.10 -11.29 18.33
N LEU A 128 -10.25 -11.03 17.01
CA LEU A 128 -9.26 -10.35 16.17
C LEU A 128 -9.94 -9.28 15.30
N ALA A 129 -9.24 -8.16 15.10
CA ALA A 129 -9.45 -7.24 13.99
C ALA A 129 -8.12 -7.06 13.27
N ALA A 130 -8.11 -7.20 11.95
CA ALA A 130 -6.91 -7.09 11.13
C ALA A 130 -7.06 -6.00 10.07
N TYR A 131 -6.04 -5.16 9.95
CA TYR A 131 -6.00 -4.04 9.01
C TYR A 131 -4.67 -4.02 8.28
N ILE A 132 -4.66 -3.45 7.08
CA ILE A 132 -3.42 -3.14 6.36
C ILE A 132 -3.16 -1.64 6.43
N VAL A 133 -1.89 -1.26 6.65
CA VAL A 133 -1.41 0.12 6.58
C VAL A 133 -0.21 0.16 5.64
N SER A 134 -0.38 0.76 4.45
CA SER A 134 0.62 0.71 3.38
C SER A 134 0.83 2.08 2.73
N VAL A 135 2.05 2.32 2.24
CA VAL A 135 2.39 3.47 1.38
C VAL A 135 1.97 3.26 -0.08
N ASN A 136 1.47 2.09 -0.41
CA ASN A 136 1.10 1.70 -1.77
C ASN A 136 0.07 2.68 -2.38
N TRP A 137 0.04 2.76 -3.71
CA TRP A 137 -0.72 3.77 -4.45
C TRP A 137 -2.17 3.40 -4.74
N SER A 138 -2.57 2.14 -4.49
CA SER A 138 -3.94 1.70 -4.76
C SER A 138 -4.47 0.75 -3.69
N ARG A 139 -5.27 1.31 -2.82
CA ARG A 139 -6.08 0.56 -1.84
C ARG A 139 -6.96 -0.48 -2.55
N THR A 140 -7.57 -0.08 -3.68
CA THR A 140 -8.45 -0.96 -4.46
C THR A 140 -7.70 -2.17 -4.98
N PHE A 141 -6.48 -1.99 -5.52
CA PHE A 141 -5.64 -3.11 -5.98
C PHE A 141 -5.31 -4.09 -4.84
N ILE A 142 -4.90 -3.59 -3.68
CA ILE A 142 -4.61 -4.42 -2.51
C ILE A 142 -5.85 -5.19 -2.07
N SER A 143 -7.01 -4.52 -1.99
CA SER A 143 -8.27 -5.14 -1.56
C SER A 143 -8.72 -6.25 -2.51
N ASP A 144 -8.64 -6.03 -3.82
CA ASP A 144 -8.95 -7.01 -4.84
C ASP A 144 -7.99 -8.20 -4.80
N ALA A 145 -6.69 -7.95 -4.59
CA ALA A 145 -5.67 -8.98 -4.45
C ALA A 145 -5.91 -9.87 -3.22
N LEU A 146 -6.25 -9.27 -2.08
CA LEU A 146 -6.56 -10.00 -0.85
C LEU A 146 -7.82 -10.85 -1.02
N LYS A 147 -8.85 -10.33 -1.69
CA LYS A 147 -10.09 -11.05 -1.98
C LYS A 147 -9.80 -12.25 -2.87
N ALA A 148 -9.10 -12.05 -3.98
CA ALA A 148 -8.72 -13.14 -4.89
C ALA A 148 -7.88 -14.22 -4.21
N CYS A 149 -6.93 -13.82 -3.36
CA CYS A 149 -6.10 -14.75 -2.58
C CYS A 149 -6.93 -15.54 -1.56
N ALA A 150 -7.87 -14.90 -0.87
CA ALA A 150 -8.76 -15.56 0.09
C ALA A 150 -9.65 -16.60 -0.61
N GLU A 151 -10.25 -16.24 -1.75
CA GLU A 151 -11.05 -17.15 -2.60
C GLU A 151 -10.22 -18.36 -3.06
N GLN A 152 -8.99 -18.12 -3.54
CA GLN A 152 -8.08 -19.18 -3.96
C GLN A 152 -7.72 -20.15 -2.81
N ASN A 153 -7.58 -19.63 -1.60
CA ASN A 153 -7.25 -20.43 -0.40
C ASN A 153 -8.50 -21.02 0.29
N GLY A 154 -9.70 -20.76 -0.20
CA GLY A 154 -10.95 -21.26 0.38
C GLY A 154 -11.24 -20.69 1.78
N VAL A 155 -10.83 -19.45 2.05
CA VAL A 155 -11.08 -18.75 3.31
C VAL A 155 -11.85 -17.46 3.05
N GLU A 156 -12.57 -16.98 4.07
CA GLU A 156 -13.20 -15.67 4.01
C GLU A 156 -12.15 -14.55 4.10
N GLN A 157 -12.49 -13.38 3.54
CA GLN A 157 -11.66 -12.17 3.67
C GLN A 157 -11.58 -11.73 5.14
N VAL A 158 -10.36 -11.73 5.67
CA VAL A 158 -10.10 -11.50 7.09
C VAL A 158 -9.60 -10.07 7.40
N ILE A 159 -9.21 -9.33 6.38
CA ILE A 159 -8.77 -7.94 6.54
C ILE A 159 -10.00 -7.04 6.56
N SER A 160 -10.20 -6.36 7.69
CA SER A 160 -11.36 -5.50 7.92
C SER A 160 -11.32 -4.24 7.04
N TYR A 161 -10.14 -3.67 6.84
CA TYR A 161 -9.94 -2.51 5.98
C TYR A 161 -8.47 -2.36 5.56
N VAL A 162 -8.26 -1.73 4.40
CA VAL A 162 -6.94 -1.37 3.88
C VAL A 162 -6.77 0.15 3.92
N TYR A 163 -5.84 0.61 4.72
CA TYR A 163 -5.40 2.01 4.76
C TYR A 163 -4.18 2.16 3.85
N ALA A 164 -4.41 2.54 2.63
CA ALA A 164 -3.40 2.86 1.62
C ALA A 164 -3.86 4.07 0.80
N ASN A 165 -2.97 4.65 0.03
CA ASN A 165 -3.35 5.68 -0.92
C ASN A 165 -4.29 5.11 -1.99
N GLU A 166 -4.92 5.97 -2.77
CA GLU A 166 -5.83 5.58 -3.84
C GLU A 166 -5.66 6.47 -5.06
N LEU A 167 -5.75 5.87 -6.22
CA LEU A 167 -5.82 6.58 -7.49
C LEU A 167 -7.21 7.22 -7.63
N ALA A 168 -7.24 8.55 -7.70
CA ALA A 168 -8.50 9.29 -7.84
C ALA A 168 -9.13 9.01 -9.21
N THR A 169 -10.44 8.79 -9.24
CA THR A 169 -11.21 8.57 -10.46
C THR A 169 -12.04 9.81 -10.84
N LYS A 170 -12.41 9.92 -12.11
CA LYS A 170 -13.34 10.93 -12.60
C LYS A 170 -14.74 10.68 -12.01
N PRO A 171 -15.53 11.72 -11.69
CA PRO A 171 -16.89 11.54 -11.21
C PRO A 171 -17.74 10.69 -12.18
N GLY A 172 -18.37 9.62 -11.64
CA GLY A 172 -19.22 8.73 -12.42
C GLY A 172 -18.49 7.78 -13.40
N SER A 173 -17.18 7.64 -13.26
CA SER A 173 -16.34 6.79 -14.11
C SER A 173 -15.34 6.00 -13.25
N ASP A 174 -14.82 4.90 -13.79
CA ASP A 174 -13.68 4.15 -13.24
C ASP A 174 -12.32 4.63 -13.80
N GLU A 175 -12.34 5.64 -14.68
CA GLU A 175 -11.17 6.23 -15.30
C GLU A 175 -10.40 7.12 -14.31
N CYS A 176 -9.11 6.86 -14.15
CA CYS A 176 -8.24 7.62 -13.24
C CYS A 176 -7.96 9.03 -13.75
N THR A 177 -7.89 9.98 -12.81
CA THR A 177 -7.47 11.37 -13.08
C THR A 177 -5.96 11.53 -13.13
N GLY A 178 -5.21 10.51 -12.70
CA GLY A 178 -3.77 10.55 -12.51
C GLY A 178 -3.32 10.95 -11.11
N LEU A 179 -4.22 11.50 -10.28
CA LEU A 179 -3.87 11.94 -8.93
C LEU A 179 -3.89 10.77 -7.94
N ILE A 180 -2.88 10.72 -7.06
CA ILE A 180 -2.84 9.81 -5.92
C ILE A 180 -3.23 10.61 -4.67
N GLN A 181 -4.25 10.15 -3.98
CA GLN A 181 -4.81 10.76 -2.76
C GLN A 181 -4.67 9.82 -1.56
N GLY A 182 -4.70 10.37 -0.37
CA GLY A 182 -4.66 9.58 0.87
C GLY A 182 -5.98 8.85 1.15
N PRO A 183 -5.98 7.90 2.11
CA PRO A 183 -7.15 7.11 2.46
C PRO A 183 -8.29 7.99 2.99
N GLY A 184 -9.49 7.86 2.40
CA GLY A 184 -10.67 8.63 2.79
C GLY A 184 -10.48 10.15 2.68
N GLN A 185 -9.76 10.62 1.66
CA GLN A 185 -9.41 12.03 1.42
C GLN A 185 -8.54 12.67 2.52
N ARG A 186 -7.91 11.87 3.37
CA ARG A 186 -6.91 12.31 4.36
C ARG A 186 -5.56 12.57 3.70
N GLU A 187 -4.56 12.93 4.52
CA GLU A 187 -3.17 13.02 4.07
C GLU A 187 -2.69 11.68 3.49
N ARG A 188 -1.84 11.74 2.47
CA ARG A 188 -1.22 10.56 1.86
C ARG A 188 -0.30 9.86 2.86
N ILE A 189 -0.30 8.54 2.83
CA ILE A 189 0.66 7.69 3.55
C ILE A 189 1.88 7.52 2.64
N LEU A 190 2.98 8.20 2.93
CA LEU A 190 4.19 8.19 2.12
C LEU A 190 5.39 7.62 2.85
N THR A 191 5.41 7.72 4.18
CA THR A 191 6.58 7.43 5.00
C THR A 191 6.22 6.61 6.24
N GLY A 192 7.23 6.11 6.95
CA GLY A 192 7.05 5.44 8.23
C GLY A 192 6.29 6.28 9.27
N PRO A 193 6.61 7.57 9.48
CA PRO A 193 5.81 8.45 10.36
C PRO A 193 4.33 8.53 10.00
N ASP A 194 3.97 8.54 8.71
CA ASP A 194 2.56 8.54 8.29
C ASP A 194 1.87 7.23 8.65
N LYS A 195 2.57 6.09 8.48
CA LYS A 195 2.07 4.78 8.93
C LYS A 195 1.83 4.76 10.44
N VAL A 196 2.75 5.31 11.24
CA VAL A 196 2.61 5.39 12.70
C VAL A 196 1.36 6.18 13.08
N LYS A 197 1.16 7.39 12.51
CA LYS A 197 -0.04 8.19 12.73
C LYS A 197 -1.33 7.41 12.40
N MET A 198 -1.31 6.65 11.28
CA MET A 198 -2.46 5.86 10.89
C MET A 198 -2.70 4.70 11.87
N CYS A 199 -1.65 4.01 12.31
CA CYS A 199 -1.74 2.94 13.30
C CYS A 199 -2.31 3.44 14.63
N GLU A 200 -1.88 4.60 15.11
CA GLU A 200 -2.39 5.25 16.32
C GLU A 200 -3.88 5.61 16.18
N ALA A 201 -4.28 6.13 15.02
CA ALA A 201 -5.68 6.45 14.74
C ALA A 201 -6.59 5.22 14.62
N ILE A 202 -6.06 4.05 14.26
CA ILE A 202 -6.82 2.78 14.22
C ILE A 202 -6.94 2.20 15.64
N ALA A 203 -5.93 2.41 16.48
CA ALA A 203 -5.87 1.85 17.83
C ALA A 203 -6.64 2.66 18.88
N SER A 204 -6.98 3.92 18.59
CA SER A 204 -7.79 4.83 19.44
C SER A 204 -9.27 4.51 19.37
#